data_8a2856ad0112af41bb1ed8731ff236f1
#
_entry.id   8a2856ad0112af41bb1ed8731ff236f1
#
_cell.length_a   1.000
_cell.length_b   1.000
_cell.length_c   1.000
_cell.angle_alpha   90.00
_cell.angle_beta   90.00
_cell.angle_gamma   90.00
#
_symmetry.space_group_name_H-M   'P 1'
#
loop_
_entity.id
_entity.type
_entity.pdbx_description
1 polymer ?
#
loop_
_entity_poly.entity_id
_entity_poly.type
_entity_poly.pdbx_seq_one_letter_code
_entity_poly.pdbx_strand_id
1 'polypeptide(L)'
;MADDPTSIQPTISRELSDLADAALEGALAIARHETEGSEHVRFTIIGMGKLGAQELNYVSDVDLIYVVEPADKDVDHQTLIRVGTKMGTMLQRVCQSAIMGVAEQPLWQIDGGLRPEARTARWCACSPRTR
;
A
#
# COMPACT_ATOMS: atom_id res chain seq x y z
N MET A 1 -19.63 7.13 32.87
CA MET A 1 -20.50 6.32 32.00
C MET A 1 -19.61 5.72 30.93
N ALA A 2 -19.48 4.41 30.90
CA ALA A 2 -18.78 3.78 29.79
C ALA A 2 -19.70 3.85 28.57
N ASP A 3 -19.19 4.46 27.49
CA ASP A 3 -19.92 4.46 26.21
C ASP A 3 -20.10 3.02 25.74
N ASP A 4 -21.25 2.75 25.13
CA ASP A 4 -21.55 1.42 24.58
C ASP A 4 -20.47 1.04 23.56
N PRO A 5 -19.76 -0.08 23.75
CA PRO A 5 -18.69 -0.50 22.84
C PRO A 5 -19.13 -0.57 21.36
N THR A 6 -20.39 -0.87 21.12
CA THR A 6 -20.97 -0.92 19.77
C THR A 6 -21.09 0.44 19.10
N SER A 7 -21.27 1.51 19.89
CA SER A 7 -21.37 2.87 19.35
C SER A 7 -20.01 3.49 19.00
N ILE A 8 -18.94 3.03 19.65
CA ILE A 8 -17.58 3.55 19.48
C ILE A 8 -16.83 2.81 18.35
N GLN A 9 -17.19 1.55 18.09
CA GLN A 9 -16.51 0.71 17.11
C GLN A 9 -16.34 1.36 15.71
N PRO A 10 -17.34 2.01 15.11
CA PRO A 10 -17.18 2.64 13.79
C PRO A 10 -16.15 3.79 13.80
N THR A 11 -16.08 4.54 14.91
CA THR A 11 -15.11 5.61 15.07
C THR A 11 -13.69 5.05 15.17
N ILE A 12 -13.49 4.03 15.99
CA ILE A 12 -12.18 3.36 16.15
C ILE A 12 -11.72 2.75 14.83
N SER A 13 -12.61 2.08 14.10
CA SER A 13 -12.27 1.48 12.81
C SER A 13 -11.85 2.51 11.77
N ARG A 14 -12.47 3.68 11.78
CA ARG A 14 -12.07 4.80 10.92
C ARG A 14 -10.71 5.36 11.31
N GLU A 15 -10.48 5.61 12.60
CA GLU A 15 -9.20 6.10 13.10
C GLU A 15 -8.04 5.14 12.80
N LEU A 16 -8.28 3.82 12.93
CA LEU A 16 -7.29 2.81 12.55
C LEU A 16 -7.02 2.80 11.04
N SER A 17 -8.03 3.01 10.23
CA SER A 17 -7.87 3.10 8.77
C SER A 17 -7.11 4.35 8.37
N ASP A 18 -7.40 5.50 9.00
CA ASP A 18 -6.67 6.76 8.77
C ASP A 18 -5.20 6.63 9.20
N LEU A 19 -4.93 5.92 10.29
CA LEU A 19 -3.57 5.63 10.74
C LEU A 19 -2.83 4.73 9.74
N ALA A 20 -3.51 3.71 9.20
CA ALA A 20 -2.93 2.85 8.18
C ALA A 20 -2.62 3.63 6.89
N ASP A 21 -3.51 4.51 6.46
CA ASP A 21 -3.30 5.37 5.29
C ASP A 21 -2.09 6.29 5.48
N ALA A 22 -1.97 6.92 6.65
CA ALA A 22 -0.81 7.77 6.97
C ALA A 22 0.51 6.97 7.00
N ALA A 23 0.49 5.76 7.55
CA ALA A 23 1.66 4.88 7.56
C ALA A 23 2.06 4.44 6.14
N LEU A 24 1.10 4.13 5.28
CA LEU A 24 1.34 3.77 3.88
C LEU A 24 1.90 4.95 3.08
N GLU A 25 1.41 6.18 3.32
CA GLU A 25 1.97 7.38 2.69
C GLU A 25 3.42 7.61 3.10
N GLY A 26 3.74 7.49 4.39
CA GLY A 26 5.10 7.59 4.87
C GLY A 26 6.02 6.52 4.26
N ALA A 27 5.55 5.27 4.22
CA ALA A 27 6.28 4.16 3.61
C ALA A 27 6.49 4.37 2.10
N LEU A 28 5.51 4.92 1.39
CA LEU A 28 5.63 5.24 -0.03
C LEU A 28 6.66 6.36 -0.28
N ALA A 29 6.69 7.37 0.57
CA ALA A 29 7.70 8.43 0.47
C ALA A 29 9.12 7.88 0.62
N ILE A 30 9.34 6.98 1.58
CA ILE A 30 10.62 6.29 1.77
C ILE A 30 10.93 5.40 0.56
N ALA A 31 9.96 4.62 0.10
CA ALA A 31 10.16 3.74 -1.06
C ALA A 31 10.55 4.52 -2.32
N ARG A 32 9.96 5.70 -2.52
CA ARG A 32 10.34 6.59 -3.63
C ARG A 32 11.77 7.11 -3.50
N HIS A 33 12.17 7.52 -2.30
CA HIS A 33 13.51 8.02 -2.04
C HIS A 33 14.58 6.93 -2.24
N GLU A 34 14.29 5.71 -1.79
CA GLU A 34 15.24 4.59 -1.81
C GLU A 34 15.27 3.83 -3.16
N THR A 35 14.32 4.10 -4.05
CA THR A 35 14.23 3.39 -5.33
C THR A 35 14.73 4.28 -6.46
N GLU A 36 15.87 3.89 -7.05
CA GLU A 36 16.41 4.53 -8.23
C GLU A 36 15.44 4.37 -9.42
N GLY A 37 15.15 5.46 -10.10
CA GLY A 37 14.23 5.52 -11.24
C GLY A 37 12.76 5.71 -10.82
N SER A 38 12.49 5.96 -9.53
CA SER A 38 11.12 6.21 -9.05
C SER A 38 10.47 7.44 -9.69
N GLU A 39 11.27 8.38 -10.19
CA GLU A 39 10.81 9.56 -10.92
C GLU A 39 10.18 9.21 -12.28
N HIS A 40 10.51 8.05 -12.85
CA HIS A 40 9.96 7.60 -14.14
C HIS A 40 8.59 6.93 -14.01
N VAL A 41 8.11 6.71 -12.78
CA VAL A 41 6.86 6.01 -12.55
C VAL A 41 5.93 6.77 -11.60
N ARG A 42 4.64 6.69 -11.89
CA ARG A 42 3.59 7.06 -10.94
C ARG A 42 3.13 5.80 -10.24
N PHE A 43 3.26 5.79 -8.94
CA PHE A 43 2.91 4.64 -8.11
C PHE A 43 1.74 5.02 -7.21
N THR A 44 0.69 4.23 -7.25
CA THR A 44 -0.52 4.42 -6.45
C THR A 44 -0.84 3.16 -5.67
N ILE A 45 -1.27 3.33 -4.45
CA ILE A 45 -1.71 2.25 -3.56
C ILE A 45 -3.23 2.35 -3.43
N ILE A 46 -3.92 1.24 -3.65
CA ILE A 46 -5.36 1.14 -3.45
C ILE A 46 -5.59 0.17 -2.30
N GLY A 47 -6.18 0.68 -1.21
CA GLY A 47 -6.65 -0.15 -0.11
C GLY A 47 -7.91 -0.90 -0.50
N MET A 48 -7.92 -2.20 -0.25
CA MET A 48 -9.05 -3.08 -0.51
C MET A 48 -9.68 -3.57 0.80
N GLY A 49 -10.77 -4.28 0.69
CA GLY A 49 -11.42 -4.94 1.82
C GLY A 49 -11.74 -3.99 2.98
N LYS A 50 -11.31 -4.33 4.17
CA LYS A 50 -11.59 -3.56 5.40
C LYS A 50 -10.92 -2.19 5.40
N LEU A 51 -9.71 -2.06 4.84
CA LEU A 51 -9.05 -0.77 4.72
C LEU A 51 -9.82 0.15 3.77
N GLY A 52 -10.17 -0.35 2.59
CA GLY A 52 -10.93 0.41 1.59
C GLY A 52 -12.33 0.83 2.08
N ALA A 53 -12.97 0.02 2.92
CA ALA A 53 -14.25 0.31 3.55
C ALA A 53 -14.15 1.18 4.82
N GLN A 54 -12.94 1.52 5.27
CA GLN A 54 -12.67 2.19 6.56
C GLN A 54 -13.22 1.41 7.77
N GLU A 55 -13.12 0.09 7.72
CA GLU A 55 -13.59 -0.85 8.74
C GLU A 55 -12.44 -1.68 9.34
N LEU A 56 -11.23 -1.12 9.40
CA LEU A 56 -10.06 -1.81 9.90
C LEU A 56 -10.19 -2.11 11.39
N ASN A 57 -9.78 -3.32 11.80
CA ASN A 57 -9.73 -3.75 13.19
C ASN A 57 -8.28 -3.74 13.72
N TYR A 58 -8.11 -3.89 15.04
CA TYR A 58 -6.78 -3.96 15.69
C TYR A 58 -5.90 -5.11 15.18
N VAL A 59 -6.51 -6.24 14.81
CA VAL A 59 -5.83 -7.38 14.19
C VAL A 59 -6.50 -7.62 12.85
N SER A 60 -5.97 -7.00 11.82
CA SER A 60 -6.49 -7.14 10.46
C SER A 60 -5.35 -7.20 9.48
N ASP A 61 -5.53 -8.02 8.45
CA ASP A 61 -4.67 -7.95 7.28
C ASP A 61 -5.05 -6.73 6.45
N VAL A 62 -4.06 -6.13 5.84
CA VAL A 62 -4.23 -4.99 4.95
C VAL A 62 -4.04 -5.48 3.52
N ASP A 63 -5.14 -5.54 2.79
CA ASP A 63 -5.14 -5.91 1.38
C ASP A 63 -4.84 -4.69 0.52
N LEU A 64 -3.78 -4.74 -0.26
CA LEU A 64 -3.33 -3.65 -1.10
C LEU A 64 -3.17 -4.07 -2.55
N ILE A 65 -3.60 -3.19 -3.45
CA ILE A 65 -3.29 -3.27 -4.88
C ILE A 65 -2.36 -2.12 -5.23
N TYR A 66 -1.29 -2.43 -5.93
CA TYR A 66 -0.37 -1.44 -6.47
C TYR A 66 -0.69 -1.17 -7.93
N VAL A 67 -0.83 0.10 -8.27
CA VAL A 67 -1.01 0.55 -9.65
C VAL A 67 0.21 1.37 -10.04
N VAL A 68 0.78 1.03 -11.17
CA VAL A 68 1.98 1.70 -11.70
C VAL A 68 1.69 2.21 -13.09
N GLU A 69 1.98 3.49 -13.32
CA GLU A 69 1.87 4.15 -14.62
C GLU A 69 3.20 4.79 -15.00
N PRO A 70 3.53 4.88 -16.28
CA PRO A 70 4.70 5.63 -16.71
C PRO A 70 4.49 7.12 -16.43
N ALA A 71 5.51 7.79 -15.90
CA ALA A 71 5.49 9.24 -15.70
C ALA A 71 5.56 9.98 -17.04
N ASP A 72 6.32 9.44 -17.98
CA ASP A 72 6.54 9.99 -19.32
C ASP A 72 6.29 8.92 -20.39
N LYS A 73 6.06 9.37 -21.62
CA LYS A 73 5.78 8.50 -22.78
C LYS A 73 6.98 7.63 -23.19
N ASP A 74 8.17 8.03 -22.78
CA ASP A 74 9.42 7.36 -23.16
C ASP A 74 9.81 6.23 -22.21
N VAL A 75 9.03 6.01 -21.14
CA VAL A 75 9.28 4.93 -20.20
C VAL A 75 8.80 3.62 -20.81
N ASP A 76 9.73 2.71 -21.03
CA ASP A 76 9.41 1.38 -21.54
C ASP A 76 8.75 0.48 -20.48
N HIS A 77 8.01 -0.51 -20.95
CA HIS A 77 7.25 -1.41 -20.09
C HIS A 77 8.13 -2.21 -19.12
N GLN A 78 9.33 -2.58 -19.53
CA GLN A 78 10.28 -3.29 -18.66
C GLN A 78 10.74 -2.43 -17.49
N THR A 79 11.09 -1.18 -17.75
CA THR A 79 11.46 -0.20 -16.72
C THR A 79 10.30 0.04 -15.76
N LEU A 80 9.09 0.20 -16.28
CA LEU A 80 7.89 0.38 -15.49
C LEU A 80 7.69 -0.77 -14.49
N ILE A 81 7.73 -2.00 -14.96
CA ILE A 81 7.55 -3.19 -14.11
C ILE A 81 8.71 -3.32 -13.12
N ARG A 82 9.94 -3.15 -13.57
CA ARG A 82 11.13 -3.27 -12.71
C ARG A 82 11.11 -2.27 -11.56
N VAL A 83 10.84 -1.00 -11.85
CA VAL A 83 10.79 0.06 -10.85
C VAL A 83 9.59 -0.12 -9.94
N GLY A 84 8.42 -0.41 -10.50
CA GLY A 84 7.21 -0.66 -9.73
C GLY A 84 7.35 -1.82 -8.76
N THR A 85 7.96 -2.93 -9.19
CA THR A 85 8.23 -4.09 -8.33
C THR A 85 9.20 -3.73 -7.20
N LYS A 86 10.26 -2.97 -7.49
CA LYS A 86 11.20 -2.51 -6.45
C LYS A 86 10.49 -1.61 -5.43
N MET A 87 9.67 -0.67 -5.89
CA MET A 87 8.90 0.21 -5.01
C MET A 87 7.93 -0.57 -4.13
N GLY A 88 7.18 -1.50 -4.69
CA GLY A 88 6.25 -2.35 -3.92
C GLY A 88 6.98 -3.21 -2.86
N THR A 89 8.11 -3.80 -3.23
CA THR A 89 8.94 -4.59 -2.30
C THR A 89 9.51 -3.72 -1.19
N MET A 90 9.99 -2.52 -1.53
CA MET A 90 10.53 -1.58 -0.54
C MET A 90 9.44 -1.09 0.40
N LEU A 91 8.26 -0.77 -0.11
CA LEU A 91 7.10 -0.36 0.68
C LEU A 91 6.72 -1.42 1.70
N GLN A 92 6.61 -2.69 1.29
CA GLN A 92 6.35 -3.81 2.20
C GLN A 92 7.44 -3.93 3.26
N ARG A 93 8.70 -3.83 2.86
CA ARG A 93 9.84 -3.89 3.77
C ARG A 93 9.83 -2.77 4.81
N VAL A 94 9.53 -1.55 4.39
CA VAL A 94 9.42 -0.39 5.30
C VAL A 94 8.28 -0.60 6.28
N CYS A 95 7.10 -1.01 5.82
CA CYS A 95 5.97 -1.27 6.70
C CYS A 95 6.26 -2.39 7.70
N GLN A 96 6.94 -3.44 7.30
CA GLN A 96 7.34 -4.52 8.20
C GLN A 96 8.45 -4.10 9.17
N SER A 97 9.42 -3.29 8.72
CA SER A 97 10.56 -2.86 9.53
C SER A 97 10.20 -1.77 10.54
N ALA A 98 9.31 -0.86 10.18
CA ALA A 98 8.85 0.21 11.09
C ALA A 98 8.16 -0.38 12.34
N ILE A 99 7.66 -1.59 12.23
CA ILE A 99 6.97 -2.31 13.29
C ILE A 99 7.96 -3.13 14.14
N MET A 100 9.08 -3.59 13.55
CA MET A 100 10.09 -4.37 14.27
C MET A 100 10.97 -3.55 15.24
N GLY A 101 10.95 -2.22 15.16
CA GLY A 101 11.67 -1.35 16.09
C GLY A 101 10.99 -1.20 17.46
N VAL A 102 9.73 -1.59 17.57
CA VAL A 102 8.97 -1.70 18.81
C VAL A 102 8.75 -3.19 19.02
N ALA A 103 9.14 -3.73 20.16
CA ALA A 103 9.21 -5.16 20.46
C ALA A 103 7.84 -5.91 20.50
N GLU A 104 6.85 -5.41 19.80
CA GLU A 104 5.52 -5.97 19.69
C GLU A 104 5.20 -6.38 18.25
N GLN A 105 4.25 -7.31 18.10
CA GLN A 105 3.84 -7.83 16.81
C GLN A 105 3.32 -6.70 15.88
N PRO A 106 3.52 -6.83 14.57
CA PRO A 106 2.99 -5.85 13.61
C PRO A 106 1.49 -5.66 13.81
N LEU A 107 1.07 -4.39 13.87
CA LEU A 107 -0.35 -4.04 13.98
C LEU A 107 -1.14 -4.56 12.79
N TRP A 108 -0.51 -4.67 11.63
CA TRP A 108 -1.09 -5.19 10.40
C TRP A 108 -0.11 -6.06 9.64
N GLN A 109 -0.60 -7.17 9.11
CA GLN A 109 0.12 -7.92 8.09
C GLN A 109 -0.31 -7.39 6.72
N ILE A 110 0.67 -7.00 5.92
CA ILE A 110 0.42 -6.65 4.52
C ILE A 110 0.42 -7.97 3.75
N ASP A 111 -0.72 -8.33 3.18
CA ASP A 111 -0.77 -9.47 2.28
C ASP A 111 -0.07 -9.11 0.95
N GLY A 112 1.16 -9.55 0.83
CA GLY A 112 1.98 -9.42 -0.38
C GLY A 112 1.65 -10.49 -1.45
N GLY A 113 0.60 -11.26 -1.27
CA GLY A 113 0.16 -12.28 -2.23
C GLY A 113 -0.29 -11.72 -3.59
N LEU A 114 -0.55 -10.41 -3.62
CA LEU A 114 -0.86 -9.65 -4.84
C LEU A 114 0.42 -9.21 -5.58
N ARG A 115 1.40 -10.09 -5.72
CA ARG A 115 2.59 -9.80 -6.54
C ARG A 115 2.22 -9.73 -8.01
N PRO A 116 2.87 -8.85 -8.82
CA PRO A 116 2.59 -8.71 -10.24
C PRO A 116 2.80 -9.99 -11.05
N GLU A 117 3.61 -10.89 -10.54
CA GLU A 117 3.95 -12.17 -11.16
C GLU A 117 3.33 -13.37 -10.43
N ALA A 118 2.71 -13.18 -9.28
CA ALA A 118 1.86 -14.21 -8.71
C ALA A 118 0.64 -14.32 -9.63
N ARG A 119 0.31 -15.53 -10.04
CA ARG A 119 -0.67 -15.92 -11.09
C ARG A 119 -2.05 -15.24 -11.02
N THR A 120 -2.31 -14.35 -10.10
CA THR A 120 -3.59 -13.68 -9.87
C THR A 120 -3.50 -12.17 -9.64
N ALA A 121 -2.34 -11.57 -9.46
CA ALA A 121 -2.21 -10.13 -9.30
C ALA A 121 -2.08 -9.46 -10.66
N ARG A 122 -3.16 -8.89 -11.16
CA ARG A 122 -3.12 -7.98 -12.28
C ARG A 122 -2.52 -6.65 -11.82
N TRP A 123 -1.30 -6.38 -12.21
CA TRP A 123 -0.89 -4.99 -12.34
C TRP A 123 -1.79 -4.37 -13.41
N CYS A 124 -2.71 -3.53 -13.00
CA CYS A 124 -3.37 -2.67 -13.95
C CYS A 124 -2.37 -1.61 -14.39
N ALA A 125 -1.59 -1.92 -15.42
CA ALA A 125 -0.95 -0.90 -16.21
C ALA A 125 -2.08 -0.17 -16.96
N CYS A 126 -2.59 0.91 -16.41
CA CYS A 126 -3.46 1.80 -17.15
C CYS A 126 -2.62 2.45 -18.25
N SER A 127 -2.84 2.01 -19.48
CA SER A 127 -2.39 2.73 -20.66
C SER A 127 -3.08 4.11 -20.66
N PRO A 128 -2.36 5.21 -20.84
CA PRO A 128 -3.01 6.51 -20.96
C PRO A 128 -3.98 6.46 -22.13
N ARG A 129 -5.25 6.65 -21.83
CA ARG A 129 -6.22 6.92 -22.91
C ARG A 129 -5.79 8.21 -23.57
N THR A 130 -5.28 8.09 -24.78
CA THR A 130 -5.19 9.21 -25.71
C THR A 130 -6.59 9.78 -25.91
N ARG A 131 -6.81 10.98 -25.40
CA ARG A 131 -7.91 11.83 -25.87
C ARG A 131 -7.47 12.52 -27.13
#